data_a5f29b4f3c73704272b4e3a3980ef88a
#
_entry.id   a5f29b4f3c73704272b4e3a3980ef88a
#
_cell.length_a   1.000
_cell.length_b   1.000
_cell.length_c   1.000
_cell.angle_alpha   90.00
_cell.angle_beta   90.00
_cell.angle_gamma   90.00
#
_symmetry.space_group_name_H-M   'P 1'
#
loop_
_entity.id
_entity.type
_entity.pdbx_description
1 polymer ?
#
loop_
_entity_poly.entity_id
_entity_poly.type
_entity_poly.pdbx_seq_one_letter_code
_entity_poly.pdbx_strand_id
1 'polypeptide(L)'
;MGLENLFGWFQNHLEVFIALLSAGVAVFGALISRNETRKQQRLQLENLRHNVDSQSLGWGNTCIDVLNRAAMFARTRQHQNNDASFLQNRVNMMLAISSLVERGRLFFPNIDPESKGSEKEGAYRGSRPPILDALMFAYYEIEALSRQGGPTADNSAEYIEDCRR
;
A
#
# COMPACT_ATOMS: atom_id res chain seq x y z
N MET A 1 -35.55 -65.80 20.22
CA MET A 1 -35.88 -64.41 19.89
C MET A 1 -36.01 -64.35 18.37
N GLY A 2 -37.23 -64.31 17.87
CA GLY A 2 -37.49 -64.53 16.47
C GLY A 2 -37.16 -63.30 15.65
N LEU A 3 -36.81 -63.53 14.40
CA LEU A 3 -36.45 -62.45 13.40
C LEU A 3 -37.60 -61.42 13.30
N GLU A 4 -38.80 -61.77 13.58
CA GLU A 4 -40.00 -60.89 13.60
C GLU A 4 -39.94 -59.81 14.67
N ASN A 5 -39.38 -60.12 15.86
CA ASN A 5 -39.19 -59.12 16.94
C ASN A 5 -38.08 -58.13 16.65
N LEU A 6 -37.08 -58.57 15.95
CA LEU A 6 -35.99 -57.71 15.49
C LEU A 6 -36.46 -56.73 14.41
N PHE A 7 -37.33 -57.18 13.48
CA PHE A 7 -37.88 -56.36 12.41
C PHE A 7 -38.85 -55.30 12.95
N GLY A 8 -39.70 -55.66 13.91
CA GLY A 8 -40.59 -54.69 14.57
C GLY A 8 -39.86 -53.64 15.40
N TRP A 9 -38.78 -54.06 16.09
CA TRP A 9 -37.92 -53.14 16.82
C TRP A 9 -37.19 -52.14 15.85
N PHE A 10 -36.75 -52.64 14.70
CA PHE A 10 -36.07 -51.85 13.67
C PHE A 10 -37.04 -50.84 13.04
N GLN A 11 -38.28 -51.21 12.75
CA GLN A 11 -39.29 -50.30 12.22
C GLN A 11 -39.63 -49.18 13.22
N ASN A 12 -39.78 -49.48 14.49
CA ASN A 12 -40.08 -48.47 15.53
C ASN A 12 -38.93 -47.49 15.80
N HIS A 13 -37.70 -47.85 15.42
CA HIS A 13 -36.52 -46.98 15.65
C HIS A 13 -35.91 -46.43 14.38
N LEU A 14 -36.51 -46.71 13.22
CA LEU A 14 -36.00 -46.28 11.90
C LEU A 14 -35.89 -44.76 11.81
N GLU A 15 -36.85 -44.03 12.34
CA GLU A 15 -36.87 -42.56 12.36
C GLU A 15 -35.70 -41.99 13.19
N VAL A 16 -35.41 -42.64 14.32
CA VAL A 16 -34.32 -42.24 15.20
C VAL A 16 -32.95 -42.50 14.54
N PHE A 17 -32.81 -43.62 13.81
CA PHE A 17 -31.59 -43.92 13.04
C PHE A 17 -31.39 -42.95 11.90
N ILE A 18 -32.43 -42.59 11.15
CA ILE A 18 -32.35 -41.60 10.07
C ILE A 18 -31.98 -40.22 10.64
N ALA A 19 -32.56 -39.81 11.76
CA ALA A 19 -32.26 -38.56 12.43
C ALA A 19 -30.80 -38.51 12.90
N LEU A 20 -30.28 -39.58 13.50
CA LEU A 20 -28.87 -39.68 13.92
C LEU A 20 -27.88 -39.64 12.74
N LEU A 21 -28.19 -40.34 11.64
CA LEU A 21 -27.36 -40.29 10.43
C LEU A 21 -27.38 -38.89 9.83
N SER A 22 -28.53 -38.24 9.75
CA SER A 22 -28.68 -36.89 9.23
C SER A 22 -27.87 -35.87 10.08
N ALA A 23 -27.97 -35.98 11.40
CA ALA A 23 -27.18 -35.17 12.32
C ALA A 23 -25.67 -35.39 12.16
N GLY A 24 -25.24 -36.64 12.00
CA GLY A 24 -23.85 -37.01 11.74
C GLY A 24 -23.31 -36.39 10.45
N VAL A 25 -24.08 -36.49 9.36
CA VAL A 25 -23.71 -35.85 8.07
C VAL A 25 -23.67 -34.34 8.18
N ALA A 26 -24.62 -33.72 8.88
CA ALA A 26 -24.65 -32.28 9.08
C ALA A 26 -23.43 -31.78 9.87
N VAL A 27 -23.07 -32.48 10.98
CA VAL A 27 -21.89 -32.14 11.78
C VAL A 27 -20.58 -32.30 10.95
N PHE A 28 -20.48 -33.41 10.22
CA PHE A 28 -19.34 -33.68 9.37
C PHE A 28 -19.19 -32.63 8.24
N GLY A 29 -20.29 -32.29 7.59
CA GLY A 29 -20.35 -31.21 6.59
C GLY A 29 -19.96 -29.85 7.16
N ALA A 30 -20.45 -29.54 8.37
CA ALA A 30 -20.06 -28.29 9.05
C ALA A 30 -18.56 -28.22 9.41
N LEU A 31 -17.97 -29.35 9.82
CA LEU A 31 -16.52 -29.42 10.11
C LEU A 31 -15.67 -29.23 8.84
N ILE A 32 -16.04 -29.85 7.74
CA ILE A 32 -15.36 -29.67 6.43
C ILE A 32 -15.48 -28.22 5.99
N SER A 33 -16.69 -27.66 5.97
CA SER A 33 -16.95 -26.27 5.57
C SER A 33 -16.15 -25.26 6.40
N ARG A 34 -16.06 -25.48 7.72
CA ARG A 34 -15.26 -24.63 8.60
C ARG A 34 -13.77 -24.67 8.27
N ASN A 35 -13.25 -25.81 7.85
CA ASN A 35 -11.84 -25.98 7.49
C ASN A 35 -11.53 -25.30 6.14
N GLU A 36 -12.43 -25.40 5.18
CA GLU A 36 -12.31 -24.72 3.89
C GLU A 36 -12.40 -23.21 4.04
N THR A 37 -13.34 -22.70 4.85
CA THR A 37 -13.47 -21.27 5.13
C THR A 37 -12.17 -20.67 5.72
N ARG A 38 -11.53 -21.40 6.65
CA ARG A 38 -10.24 -20.96 7.20
C ARG A 38 -9.12 -20.92 6.16
N LYS A 39 -9.05 -21.89 5.24
CA LYS A 39 -8.10 -21.88 4.14
C LYS A 39 -8.34 -20.72 3.19
N GLN A 40 -9.58 -20.47 2.82
CA GLN A 40 -9.97 -19.36 1.97
C GLN A 40 -9.60 -18.00 2.60
N GLN A 41 -9.86 -17.82 3.89
CA GLN A 41 -9.47 -16.60 4.60
C GLN A 41 -7.95 -16.37 4.60
N ARG A 42 -7.14 -17.42 4.78
CA ARG A 42 -5.69 -17.31 4.68
C ARG A 42 -5.23 -16.89 3.28
N LEU A 43 -5.77 -17.53 2.24
CA LEU A 43 -5.46 -17.18 0.86
C LEU A 43 -5.87 -15.75 0.52
N GLN A 44 -7.01 -15.29 1.03
CA GLN A 44 -7.44 -13.89 0.86
C GLN A 44 -6.49 -12.91 1.54
N LEU A 45 -6.02 -13.21 2.74
CA LEU A 45 -5.03 -12.38 3.45
C LEU A 45 -3.68 -12.35 2.72
N GLU A 46 -3.23 -13.48 2.18
CA GLU A 46 -2.01 -13.54 1.38
C GLU A 46 -2.14 -12.73 0.08
N ASN A 47 -3.28 -12.84 -0.60
CA ASN A 47 -3.56 -12.04 -1.80
C ASN A 47 -3.63 -10.55 -1.49
N LEU A 48 -4.23 -10.15 -0.36
CA LEU A 48 -4.25 -8.75 0.07
C LEU A 48 -2.84 -8.22 0.34
N ARG A 49 -2.01 -8.99 1.05
CA ARG A 49 -0.60 -8.64 1.28
C ARG A 49 0.16 -8.48 -0.03
N HIS A 50 0.05 -9.45 -0.92
CA HIS A 50 0.70 -9.40 -2.23
C HIS A 50 0.27 -8.18 -3.04
N ASN A 51 -1.02 -7.82 -2.99
CA ASN A 51 -1.53 -6.63 -3.67
C ASN A 51 -0.95 -5.34 -3.07
N VAL A 52 -0.87 -5.23 -1.75
CA VAL A 52 -0.27 -4.05 -1.09
C VAL A 52 1.22 -3.95 -1.42
N ASP A 53 1.95 -5.06 -1.35
CA ASP A 53 3.38 -5.11 -1.68
C ASP A 53 3.61 -4.71 -3.15
N SER A 54 2.82 -5.24 -4.07
CA SER A 54 2.90 -4.90 -5.50
C SER A 54 2.60 -3.42 -5.76
N GLN A 55 1.60 -2.85 -5.09
CA GLN A 55 1.27 -1.43 -5.21
C GLN A 55 2.37 -0.53 -4.63
N SER A 56 2.96 -0.91 -3.48
CA SER A 56 4.06 -0.16 -2.87
C SER A 56 5.32 -0.19 -3.74
N LEU A 57 5.64 -1.33 -4.36
CA LEU A 57 6.72 -1.45 -5.34
C LEU A 57 6.46 -0.61 -6.59
N GLY A 58 5.24 -0.62 -7.12
CA GLY A 58 4.83 0.23 -8.24
C GLY A 58 4.96 1.72 -7.91
N TRP A 59 4.58 2.11 -6.70
CA TRP A 59 4.79 3.46 -6.21
C TRP A 59 6.29 3.79 -6.12
N GLY A 60 7.12 2.90 -5.56
CA GLY A 60 8.57 3.08 -5.47
C GLY A 60 9.24 3.28 -6.84
N ASN A 61 8.88 2.47 -7.84
CA ASN A 61 9.36 2.64 -9.21
C ASN A 61 8.97 4.02 -9.77
N THR A 62 7.73 4.47 -9.52
CA THR A 62 7.29 5.80 -9.93
C THR A 62 8.08 6.91 -9.25
N CYS A 63 8.44 6.76 -7.98
CA CYS A 63 9.31 7.69 -7.27
C CYS A 63 10.68 7.81 -7.95
N ILE A 64 11.30 6.68 -8.26
CA ILE A 64 12.59 6.65 -8.96
C ILE A 64 12.51 7.38 -10.31
N ASP A 65 11.45 7.12 -11.09
CA ASP A 65 11.25 7.77 -12.40
C ASP A 65 11.05 9.28 -12.28
N VAL A 66 10.28 9.73 -11.29
CA VAL A 66 10.05 11.16 -11.05
C VAL A 66 11.32 11.83 -10.57
N LEU A 67 12.08 11.23 -9.64
CA LEU A 67 13.35 11.77 -9.17
C LEU A 67 14.41 11.84 -10.28
N ASN A 68 14.48 10.84 -11.16
CA ASN A 68 15.34 10.88 -12.33
C ASN A 68 14.99 12.05 -13.26
N ARG A 69 13.70 12.26 -13.54
CA ARG A 69 13.23 13.41 -14.34
C ARG A 69 13.52 14.73 -13.66
N ALA A 70 13.37 14.82 -12.34
CA ALA A 70 13.65 16.00 -11.55
C ALA A 70 15.16 16.34 -11.59
N ALA A 71 16.05 15.35 -11.43
CA ALA A 71 17.48 15.52 -11.53
C ALA A 71 17.91 15.98 -12.95
N MET A 72 17.34 15.36 -14.00
CA MET A 72 17.58 15.81 -15.38
C MET A 72 17.08 17.22 -15.63
N PHE A 73 15.90 17.59 -15.12
CA PHE A 73 15.38 18.95 -15.21
C PHE A 73 16.33 19.95 -14.53
N ALA A 74 16.83 19.63 -13.33
CA ALA A 74 17.79 20.48 -12.63
C ALA A 74 19.09 20.67 -13.43
N ARG A 75 19.63 19.62 -14.06
CA ARG A 75 20.82 19.68 -14.91
C ARG A 75 20.61 20.49 -16.20
N THR A 76 19.43 20.37 -16.80
CA THR A 76 19.13 20.99 -18.10
C THR A 76 18.40 22.32 -17.97
N ARG A 77 18.25 22.88 -16.77
CA ARG A 77 17.46 24.09 -16.49
C ARG A 77 17.84 25.30 -17.35
N GLN A 78 19.14 25.47 -17.64
CA GLN A 78 19.65 26.58 -18.45
C GLN A 78 19.30 26.41 -19.94
N HIS A 79 19.05 25.19 -20.40
CA HIS A 79 18.72 24.88 -21.79
C HIS A 79 17.21 24.94 -22.07
N GLN A 80 16.40 25.34 -21.08
CA GLN A 80 14.96 25.56 -21.32
C GLN A 80 14.74 26.75 -22.27
N ASN A 81 13.79 26.62 -23.18
CA ASN A 81 13.56 27.57 -24.26
C ASN A 81 13.27 29.00 -23.77
N ASN A 82 12.51 29.12 -22.69
CA ASN A 82 12.17 30.41 -22.09
C ASN A 82 11.77 30.22 -20.59
N ASP A 83 11.59 31.34 -19.89
CA ASP A 83 11.22 31.34 -18.48
C ASP A 83 9.83 30.73 -18.24
N ALA A 84 8.89 30.92 -19.14
CA ALA A 84 7.54 30.34 -19.01
C ALA A 84 7.58 28.80 -19.07
N SER A 85 8.32 28.24 -20.02
CA SER A 85 8.52 26.77 -20.09
C SER A 85 9.24 26.23 -18.88
N PHE A 86 10.26 26.93 -18.37
CA PHE A 86 10.95 26.55 -17.15
C PHE A 86 9.99 26.52 -15.95
N LEU A 87 9.22 27.59 -15.74
CA LEU A 87 8.25 27.68 -14.65
C LEU A 87 7.18 26.58 -14.74
N GLN A 88 6.66 26.33 -15.94
CA GLN A 88 5.67 25.25 -16.14
C GLN A 88 6.25 23.87 -15.80
N ASN A 89 7.46 23.57 -16.27
CA ASN A 89 8.11 22.30 -15.98
C ASN A 89 8.44 22.16 -14.49
N ARG A 90 8.88 23.24 -13.83
CA ARG A 90 9.11 23.26 -12.39
C ARG A 90 7.83 22.94 -11.60
N VAL A 91 6.72 23.61 -11.92
CA VAL A 91 5.44 23.37 -11.27
C VAL A 91 4.98 21.91 -11.50
N ASN A 92 5.12 21.39 -12.72
CA ASN A 92 4.78 20.01 -13.02
C ASN A 92 5.60 19.00 -12.20
N MET A 93 6.90 19.24 -12.00
CA MET A 93 7.74 18.39 -11.16
C MET A 93 7.32 18.48 -9.68
N MET A 94 7.06 19.65 -9.16
CA MET A 94 6.58 19.85 -7.80
C MET A 94 5.25 19.14 -7.56
N LEU A 95 4.31 19.24 -8.48
CA LEU A 95 3.02 18.54 -8.40
C LEU A 95 3.19 17.01 -8.44
N ALA A 96 4.09 16.51 -9.30
CA ALA A 96 4.38 15.08 -9.39
C ALA A 96 4.95 14.55 -8.07
N ILE A 97 5.94 15.23 -7.50
CA ILE A 97 6.55 14.83 -6.22
C ILE A 97 5.53 14.93 -5.07
N SER A 98 4.78 16.02 -4.98
CA SER A 98 3.73 16.19 -3.97
C SER A 98 2.69 15.06 -4.02
N SER A 99 2.24 14.70 -5.22
CA SER A 99 1.31 13.57 -5.41
C SER A 99 1.90 12.23 -4.95
N LEU A 100 3.21 12.02 -5.13
CA LEU A 100 3.89 10.82 -4.64
C LEU A 100 3.96 10.79 -3.12
N VAL A 101 4.23 11.93 -2.48
CA VAL A 101 4.23 12.05 -1.01
C VAL A 101 2.85 11.68 -0.45
N GLU A 102 1.78 12.24 -1.00
CA GLU A 102 0.42 11.94 -0.54
C GLU A 102 0.03 10.47 -0.74
N ARG A 103 0.38 9.87 -1.90
CA ARG A 103 0.17 8.44 -2.14
C ARG A 103 1.04 7.58 -1.22
N GLY A 104 2.27 8.00 -0.97
CA GLY A 104 3.20 7.28 -0.10
C GLY A 104 2.71 7.17 1.34
N ARG A 105 1.93 8.12 1.84
CA ARG A 105 1.30 8.05 3.17
C ARG A 105 0.36 6.86 3.35
N LEU A 106 -0.20 6.32 2.26
CA LEU A 106 -1.03 5.12 2.31
C LEU A 106 -0.21 3.86 2.63
N PHE A 107 1.06 3.84 2.22
CA PHE A 107 1.98 2.71 2.44
C PHE A 107 2.88 2.92 3.66
N PHE A 108 3.23 4.17 3.94
CA PHE A 108 4.19 4.58 4.96
C PHE A 108 3.54 5.61 5.88
N PRO A 109 2.76 5.18 6.87
CA PRO A 109 2.14 6.07 7.85
C PRO A 109 3.21 6.77 8.70
N ASN A 110 2.85 7.92 9.27
CA ASN A 110 3.73 8.66 10.16
C ASN A 110 4.13 7.82 11.39
N ILE A 111 5.37 8.03 11.83
CA ILE A 111 5.96 7.39 13.00
C ILE A 111 5.61 8.22 14.24
N ASP A 112 5.29 7.55 15.35
CA ASP A 112 4.97 8.16 16.66
C ASP A 112 3.90 9.28 16.57
N PRO A 113 2.67 8.95 16.15
CA PRO A 113 1.60 9.95 15.96
C PRO A 113 1.20 10.66 17.27
N GLU A 114 1.56 10.10 18.43
CA GLU A 114 1.28 10.69 19.74
C GLU A 114 2.36 11.67 20.22
N SER A 115 3.55 11.63 19.63
CA SER A 115 4.71 12.42 20.09
C SER A 115 4.76 13.84 19.53
N LYS A 116 4.22 14.09 18.34
CA LYS A 116 4.28 15.39 17.67
C LYS A 116 2.99 15.72 16.94
N GLY A 117 2.61 17.00 16.96
CA GLY A 117 1.50 17.50 16.17
C GLY A 117 0.15 16.97 16.67
N SER A 118 -0.04 16.84 17.98
CA SER A 118 -1.33 16.41 18.58
C SER A 118 -2.50 17.31 18.18
N GLU A 119 -2.22 18.56 17.83
CA GLU A 119 -3.17 19.58 17.35
C GLU A 119 -3.60 19.35 15.88
N LYS A 120 -2.89 18.50 15.13
CA LYS A 120 -3.18 18.24 13.72
C LYS A 120 -4.19 17.11 13.56
N GLU A 121 -4.78 17.03 12.37
CA GLU A 121 -5.58 15.86 11.99
C GLU A 121 -4.77 14.56 12.05
N GLY A 122 -5.41 13.45 12.36
CA GLY A 122 -4.77 12.17 12.65
C GLY A 122 -3.73 11.71 11.62
N ALA A 123 -4.01 11.93 10.33
CA ALA A 123 -3.10 11.57 9.23
C ALA A 123 -1.79 12.39 9.18
N TYR A 124 -1.75 13.54 9.87
CA TYR A 124 -0.60 14.45 9.87
C TYR A 124 0.15 14.49 11.21
N ARG A 125 -0.27 13.67 12.19
CA ARG A 125 0.40 13.54 13.48
C ARG A 125 1.66 12.70 13.35
N GLY A 126 2.64 12.96 14.22
CA GLY A 126 3.89 12.23 14.25
C GLY A 126 4.95 12.76 13.29
N SER A 127 6.00 11.97 13.13
CA SER A 127 7.12 12.25 12.23
C SER A 127 6.91 11.54 10.89
N ARG A 128 7.21 12.23 9.80
CA ARG A 128 7.16 11.64 8.46
C ARG A 128 8.24 10.57 8.34
N PRO A 129 7.96 9.43 7.68
CA PRO A 129 8.95 8.41 7.39
C PRO A 129 10.08 8.95 6.51
N PRO A 130 11.35 8.51 6.69
CA PRO A 130 12.50 9.01 5.93
C PRO A 130 12.35 8.95 4.41
N ILE A 131 11.69 7.90 3.90
CA ILE A 131 11.42 7.77 2.46
C ILE A 131 10.54 8.90 1.90
N LEU A 132 9.58 9.38 2.69
CA LEU A 132 8.73 10.52 2.31
C LEU A 132 9.44 11.85 2.55
N ASP A 133 10.37 11.92 3.51
CA ASP A 133 11.21 13.09 3.72
C ASP A 133 12.17 13.28 2.55
N ALA A 134 12.75 12.20 2.00
CA ALA A 134 13.60 12.28 0.81
C ALA A 134 12.85 12.91 -0.39
N LEU A 135 11.57 12.52 -0.61
CA LEU A 135 10.75 13.15 -1.64
C LEU A 135 10.51 14.64 -1.37
N MET A 136 10.30 15.01 -0.10
CA MET A 136 10.11 16.42 0.26
C MET A 136 11.39 17.24 0.11
N PHE A 137 12.57 16.66 0.39
CA PHE A 137 13.83 17.33 0.10
C PHE A 137 13.97 17.57 -1.41
N ALA A 138 13.69 16.59 -2.24
CA ALA A 138 13.69 16.79 -3.70
C ALA A 138 12.66 17.84 -4.14
N TYR A 139 11.49 17.91 -3.51
CA TYR A 139 10.49 18.96 -3.76
C TYR A 139 11.07 20.36 -3.49
N TYR A 140 11.69 20.56 -2.33
CA TYR A 140 12.28 21.87 -1.96
C TYR A 140 13.46 22.25 -2.85
N GLU A 141 14.27 21.28 -3.28
CA GLU A 141 15.34 21.53 -4.25
C GLU A 141 14.77 22.03 -5.60
N ILE A 142 13.70 21.41 -6.09
CA ILE A 142 13.01 21.85 -7.32
C ILE A 142 12.35 23.23 -7.14
N GLU A 143 11.75 23.50 -5.97
CA GLU A 143 11.14 24.79 -5.66
C GLU A 143 12.19 25.93 -5.66
N ALA A 144 13.37 25.66 -5.12
CA ALA A 144 14.48 26.62 -5.03
C ALA A 144 15.21 26.86 -6.36
N LEU A 145 14.99 25.98 -7.38
CA LEU A 145 15.68 26.12 -8.66
C LEU A 145 15.31 27.42 -9.38
N SER A 146 16.36 28.13 -9.84
CA SER A 146 16.24 29.22 -10.81
C SER A 146 16.80 28.79 -12.17
N ARG A 147 16.30 29.37 -13.28
CA ARG A 147 16.77 29.04 -14.62
C ARG A 147 18.22 29.51 -14.84
N GLN A 148 18.57 30.70 -14.34
CA GLN A 148 19.84 31.33 -14.60
C GLN A 148 21.00 30.86 -13.69
N GLY A 149 20.70 29.98 -12.73
CA GLY A 149 21.69 29.47 -11.81
C GLY A 149 21.91 30.36 -10.60
N GLY A 150 22.54 29.82 -9.57
CA GLY A 150 22.99 30.48 -8.36
C GLY A 150 23.87 29.49 -7.59
N PRO A 151 24.62 29.94 -6.57
CA PRO A 151 25.59 29.08 -5.86
C PRO A 151 25.02 27.79 -5.29
N THR A 152 23.72 27.78 -4.95
CA THR A 152 22.96 26.60 -4.46
C THR A 152 22.42 25.72 -5.59
N ALA A 153 22.22 26.26 -6.79
CA ALA A 153 21.56 25.56 -7.87
C ALA A 153 22.44 24.50 -8.56
N ASP A 154 23.76 24.62 -8.44
CA ASP A 154 24.69 23.72 -9.12
C ASP A 154 24.74 22.33 -8.48
N ASN A 155 24.43 22.23 -7.19
CA ASN A 155 24.41 20.98 -6.44
C ASN A 155 23.01 20.35 -6.36
N SER A 156 21.94 21.06 -6.77
CA SER A 156 20.55 20.56 -6.62
C SER A 156 20.31 19.25 -7.37
N ALA A 157 20.95 19.04 -8.52
CA ALA A 157 20.83 17.78 -9.25
C ALA A 157 21.47 16.61 -8.49
N GLU A 158 22.59 16.83 -7.81
CA GLU A 158 23.27 15.83 -6.99
C GLU A 158 22.44 15.51 -5.74
N TYR A 159 21.91 16.52 -5.04
CA TYR A 159 21.02 16.32 -3.90
C TYR A 159 19.75 15.54 -4.26
N ILE A 160 19.14 15.81 -5.42
CA ILE A 160 17.98 15.07 -5.89
C ILE A 160 18.35 13.59 -6.20
N GLU A 161 19.55 13.35 -6.76
CA GLU A 161 20.04 11.99 -6.98
C GLU A 161 20.31 11.24 -5.68
N ASP A 162 20.81 11.90 -4.66
CA ASP A 162 21.02 11.30 -3.34
C ASP A 162 19.68 10.92 -2.68
N CYS A 163 18.62 11.70 -2.88
CA CYS A 163 17.27 11.33 -2.43
C CYS A 163 16.73 10.03 -3.05
N ARG A 164 17.31 9.59 -4.18
CA ARG A 164 16.93 8.35 -4.87
C ARG A 164 17.61 7.11 -4.28
N ARG A 165 18.78 7.27 -3.65
CA ARG A 165 19.55 6.16 -3.06
C ARG A 165 19.01 5.73 -1.72
#